data_fae54c832f08fc0c1bfcf517c7cbd0eb
#
_entry.id   fae54c832f08fc0c1bfcf517c7cbd0eb
#
_cell.length_a   1.000
_cell.length_b   1.000
_cell.length_c   1.000
_cell.angle_alpha   90.00
_cell.angle_beta   90.00
_cell.angle_gamma   90.00
#
_symmetry.space_group_name_H-M   'P 1'
#
loop_
_entity.id
_entity.type
_entity.pdbx_description
1 polymer ?
#
loop_
_entity_poly.entity_id
_entity_poly.type
_entity_poly.pdbx_seq_one_letter_code
_entity_poly.pdbx_strand_id
1 'polypeptide(L)'
;VSQFYCFNCDTYIEVHDGIGVLLVSHTADAADVQEFAMNRLIHIKPNVYFAVVSTTQKLEFELYAESNYSLLVTDFPSQYEFLAVLPRIEMQKILGYYYRIRTPNYCFKGEQHNFFELTYVDEGELETEVDGTLYQLKDKELMIYGPGQFHTQYTDDSHNASYMTVLFDMRNLTPVEQEVWYDALINRVFHYDQKINSLIKAFVRESTTGIPYMNSLMLCLLTEIIIRLLQGTYASPMNQPSNSVHKSAMDELFDRIIAYIDENIYLPL
;
A
#
# COMPACT_ATOMS: atom_id res chain seq x y z
N VAL A 1 7.47 -25.02 6.22
CA VAL A 1 8.34 -25.76 7.13
C VAL A 1 7.49 -26.81 7.84
N SER A 2 8.01 -28.04 7.95
CA SER A 2 7.28 -29.15 8.54
C SER A 2 7.93 -29.70 9.81
N GLN A 3 9.18 -29.31 10.09
CA GLN A 3 9.95 -29.89 11.19
C GLN A 3 10.77 -28.85 11.95
N PHE A 4 10.89 -29.05 13.26
CA PHE A 4 11.85 -28.42 14.15
C PHE A 4 12.99 -29.36 14.46
N TYR A 5 14.17 -28.79 14.57
CA TYR A 5 15.41 -29.44 14.97
C TYR A 5 15.86 -28.90 16.33
N CYS A 6 16.32 -29.76 17.21
CA CYS A 6 16.83 -29.39 18.52
C CYS A 6 18.06 -30.22 18.85
N PHE A 7 19.18 -29.54 19.06
CA PHE A 7 20.44 -30.17 19.43
C PHE A 7 20.68 -30.03 20.94
N ASN A 8 21.31 -31.02 21.54
CA ASN A 8 21.72 -30.99 22.94
C ASN A 8 23.06 -30.29 23.19
N CYS A 9 23.67 -29.71 22.16
CA CYS A 9 24.94 -29.00 22.19
C CYS A 9 24.83 -27.65 21.50
N ASP A 10 25.85 -26.80 21.62
CA ASP A 10 25.98 -25.57 20.86
C ASP A 10 26.04 -25.88 19.36
N THR A 11 25.22 -25.19 18.59
CA THR A 11 25.08 -25.39 17.16
C THR A 11 25.29 -24.07 16.45
N TYR A 12 26.00 -24.09 15.32
CA TYR A 12 26.26 -22.90 14.51
C TYR A 12 25.73 -23.11 13.11
N ILE A 13 25.16 -22.09 12.55
CA ILE A 13 24.67 -22.05 11.15
C ILE A 13 25.39 -20.92 10.42
N GLU A 14 26.03 -21.25 9.32
CA GLU A 14 26.69 -20.29 8.42
C GLU A 14 26.03 -20.34 7.04
N VAL A 15 25.49 -19.19 6.59
CA VAL A 15 24.85 -19.07 5.29
C VAL A 15 25.88 -18.72 4.24
N HIS A 16 25.90 -19.47 3.13
CA HIS A 16 26.82 -19.27 2.01
C HIS A 16 26.13 -18.63 0.79
N ASP A 17 24.86 -18.96 0.54
CA ASP A 17 24.10 -18.44 -0.58
C ASP A 17 22.61 -18.37 -0.27
N GLY A 18 21.92 -17.38 -0.82
CA GLY A 18 20.50 -17.16 -0.59
C GLY A 18 20.16 -16.36 0.65
N ILE A 19 18.89 -16.17 0.89
CA ILE A 19 18.34 -15.49 2.06
C ILE A 19 17.35 -16.43 2.76
N GLY A 20 17.47 -16.54 4.08
CA GLY A 20 16.60 -17.36 4.89
C GLY A 20 16.13 -16.68 6.16
N VAL A 21 15.12 -17.27 6.75
CA VAL A 21 14.62 -16.95 8.09
C VAL A 21 14.85 -18.15 8.98
N LEU A 22 15.43 -17.92 10.15
CA LEU A 22 15.54 -18.89 11.22
C LEU A 22 14.35 -18.69 12.14
N LEU A 23 13.55 -19.73 12.31
CA LEU A 23 12.53 -19.83 13.34
C LEU A 23 13.12 -20.44 14.57
N VAL A 24 12.91 -19.84 15.72
CA VAL A 24 13.46 -20.30 17.00
C VAL A 24 12.34 -20.36 18.02
N SER A 25 12.29 -21.44 18.81
CA SER A 25 11.37 -21.60 19.93
C SER A 25 12.06 -22.31 21.10
N HIS A 26 11.65 -22.01 22.34
CA HIS A 26 12.07 -22.73 23.53
C HIS A 26 11.25 -23.99 23.77
N THR A 27 10.13 -24.14 23.07
CA THR A 27 9.21 -25.26 23.24
C THR A 27 8.90 -25.96 21.92
N ALA A 28 8.64 -27.26 21.98
CA ALA A 28 8.34 -28.05 20.79
C ALA A 28 7.00 -27.75 20.15
N ASP A 29 6.08 -27.14 20.89
CA ASP A 29 4.75 -26.74 20.42
C ASP A 29 4.73 -25.39 19.69
N ALA A 30 5.89 -24.77 19.52
CA ALA A 30 6.06 -23.50 18.83
C ALA A 30 5.21 -22.34 19.40
N ALA A 31 4.90 -22.36 20.70
CA ALA A 31 4.08 -21.33 21.34
C ALA A 31 4.76 -19.95 21.39
N ASP A 32 6.09 -19.90 21.30
CA ASP A 32 6.92 -18.71 21.43
C ASP A 32 7.86 -18.49 20.24
N VAL A 33 7.44 -18.85 19.03
CA VAL A 33 8.29 -18.73 17.82
C VAL A 33 8.74 -17.30 17.60
N GLN A 34 10.04 -17.13 17.47
CA GLN A 34 10.70 -15.90 17.07
C GLN A 34 11.39 -16.07 15.72
N GLU A 35 11.41 -15.01 14.93
CA GLU A 35 11.98 -14.98 13.57
C GLU A 35 13.27 -14.16 13.54
N PHE A 36 14.32 -14.74 12.94
CA PHE A 36 15.61 -14.09 12.77
C PHE A 36 16.07 -14.17 11.32
N ALA A 37 16.59 -13.07 10.78
CA ALA A 37 17.21 -13.09 9.45
C ALA A 37 18.52 -13.89 9.47
N MET A 38 18.67 -14.77 8.48
CA MET A 38 19.87 -15.57 8.30
C MET A 38 20.86 -14.87 7.35
N ASN A 39 21.65 -13.94 7.87
CA ASN A 39 22.61 -13.16 7.10
C ASN A 39 24.04 -13.14 7.65
N ARG A 40 24.33 -14.00 8.61
CA ARG A 40 25.62 -14.11 9.31
C ARG A 40 25.74 -15.45 9.99
N LEU A 41 26.89 -15.73 10.60
CA LEU A 41 27.04 -16.86 11.50
C LEU A 41 26.08 -16.73 12.69
N ILE A 42 25.26 -17.74 12.89
CA ILE A 42 24.26 -17.79 13.97
C ILE A 42 24.66 -18.89 14.96
N HIS A 43 24.62 -18.54 16.23
CA HIS A 43 24.83 -19.49 17.33
C HIS A 43 23.49 -19.83 17.97
N ILE A 44 23.16 -21.11 18.00
CA ILE A 44 21.99 -21.68 18.65
C ILE A 44 22.41 -22.42 19.88
N LYS A 45 21.86 -22.07 21.04
CA LYS A 45 22.16 -22.68 22.31
C LYS A 45 21.60 -24.12 22.39
N PRO A 46 22.16 -25.00 23.26
CA PRO A 46 21.61 -26.32 23.48
C PRO A 46 20.13 -26.31 23.88
N ASN A 47 19.37 -27.29 23.38
CA ASN A 47 17.96 -27.50 23.68
C ASN A 47 17.02 -26.36 23.20
N VAL A 48 17.45 -25.58 22.22
CA VAL A 48 16.60 -24.62 21.50
C VAL A 48 16.11 -25.26 20.22
N TYR A 49 14.80 -25.20 19.99
CA TYR A 49 14.17 -25.70 18.77
C TYR A 49 14.34 -24.66 17.67
N PHE A 50 14.69 -25.11 16.48
CA PHE A 50 14.82 -24.23 15.34
C PHE A 50 14.39 -24.87 14.03
N ALA A 51 13.99 -24.05 13.08
CA ALA A 51 13.76 -24.44 11.69
C ALA A 51 14.30 -23.37 10.75
N VAL A 52 14.69 -23.78 9.55
CA VAL A 52 15.21 -22.88 8.52
C VAL A 52 14.19 -22.78 7.38
N VAL A 53 13.85 -21.56 7.01
CA VAL A 53 12.95 -21.24 5.91
C VAL A 53 13.71 -20.47 4.85
N SER A 54 13.73 -20.95 3.62
CA SER A 54 14.26 -20.18 2.50
C SER A 54 13.24 -19.13 2.04
N THR A 55 13.69 -17.89 1.88
CA THR A 55 12.89 -16.80 1.28
C THR A 55 13.25 -16.55 -0.17
N THR A 56 14.28 -17.23 -0.67
CA THR A 56 14.72 -17.25 -2.07
C THR A 56 14.49 -18.63 -2.68
N GLN A 57 14.70 -18.78 -3.99
CA GLN A 57 14.57 -20.09 -4.66
C GLN A 57 15.52 -21.13 -4.10
N LYS A 58 16.68 -20.72 -3.57
CA LYS A 58 17.71 -21.58 -3.03
C LYS A 58 18.30 -20.91 -1.79
N LEU A 59 18.60 -21.71 -0.77
CA LEU A 59 19.35 -21.33 0.42
C LEU A 59 20.39 -22.41 0.68
N GLU A 60 21.66 -22.03 0.70
CA GLU A 60 22.77 -22.90 1.06
C GLU A 60 23.38 -22.46 2.38
N PHE A 61 23.48 -23.37 3.31
CA PHE A 61 24.11 -23.13 4.61
C PHE A 61 24.83 -24.38 5.12
N GLU A 62 25.80 -24.17 5.96
CA GLU A 62 26.46 -25.22 6.72
C GLU A 62 26.01 -25.16 8.18
N LEU A 63 25.84 -26.35 8.77
CA LEU A 63 25.50 -26.52 10.16
C LEU A 63 26.65 -27.24 10.87
N TYR A 64 27.14 -26.62 11.92
CA TYR A 64 28.22 -27.15 12.75
C TYR A 64 27.68 -27.52 14.13
N ALA A 65 27.95 -28.74 14.57
CA ALA A 65 27.63 -29.25 15.90
C ALA A 65 28.79 -30.08 16.43
N GLU A 66 28.83 -30.32 17.74
CA GLU A 66 29.81 -31.22 18.34
C GLU A 66 29.66 -32.66 17.82
N SER A 67 30.76 -33.43 17.76
CA SER A 67 30.75 -34.78 17.17
C SER A 67 29.87 -35.79 17.92
N ASN A 68 29.53 -35.52 19.17
CA ASN A 68 28.73 -36.39 20.06
C ASN A 68 27.31 -35.81 20.29
N TYR A 69 26.79 -35.03 19.36
CA TYR A 69 25.48 -34.42 19.48
C TYR A 69 24.35 -35.47 19.53
N SER A 70 23.25 -35.07 20.18
CA SER A 70 21.95 -35.71 20.04
C SER A 70 20.99 -34.74 19.34
N LEU A 71 20.31 -35.23 18.33
CA LEU A 71 19.33 -34.44 17.55
C LEU A 71 17.94 -34.97 17.83
N LEU A 72 17.07 -34.09 18.31
CA LEU A 72 15.63 -34.32 18.36
C LEU A 72 14.98 -33.60 17.15
N VAL A 73 14.13 -34.31 16.42
CA VAL A 73 13.33 -33.78 15.33
C VAL A 73 11.87 -33.93 15.73
N THR A 74 11.13 -32.84 15.69
CA THR A 74 9.69 -32.80 15.99
C THR A 74 8.94 -32.18 14.84
N ASP A 75 7.67 -32.54 14.68
CA ASP A 75 6.82 -31.88 13.69
C ASP A 75 6.55 -30.44 14.10
N PHE A 76 6.59 -29.54 13.13
CA PHE A 76 6.18 -28.15 13.34
C PHE A 76 4.65 -28.11 13.46
N PRO A 77 4.07 -27.51 14.52
CA PRO A 77 2.64 -27.66 14.82
C PRO A 77 1.71 -27.00 13.79
N SER A 78 2.24 -26.09 12.97
CA SER A 78 1.49 -25.40 11.92
C SER A 78 2.33 -25.28 10.66
N GLN A 79 1.70 -25.16 9.52
CA GLN A 79 2.42 -24.84 8.29
C GLN A 79 2.90 -23.39 8.36
N TYR A 80 4.21 -23.19 8.49
CA TYR A 80 4.83 -21.88 8.44
C TYR A 80 5.22 -21.56 7.00
N GLU A 81 4.72 -20.44 6.50
CA GLU A 81 5.12 -19.86 5.22
C GLU A 81 5.65 -18.45 5.46
N PHE A 82 6.80 -18.13 4.88
CA PHE A 82 7.30 -16.76 4.89
C PHE A 82 6.39 -15.92 3.99
N LEU A 83 5.68 -14.99 4.61
CA LEU A 83 4.81 -14.07 3.90
C LEU A 83 5.63 -12.86 3.42
N ALA A 84 6.04 -12.88 2.17
CA ALA A 84 6.62 -11.70 1.54
C ALA A 84 5.60 -10.55 1.52
N VAL A 85 6.08 -9.32 1.73
CA VAL A 85 5.25 -8.13 1.51
C VAL A 85 5.10 -7.94 0.00
N LEU A 86 3.94 -8.33 -0.51
CA LEU A 86 3.61 -8.21 -1.92
C LEU A 86 2.61 -7.07 -2.13
N PRO A 87 2.74 -6.31 -3.23
CA PRO A 87 1.75 -5.31 -3.57
C PRO A 87 0.41 -6.00 -3.92
N ARG A 88 -0.70 -5.43 -3.49
CA ARG A 88 -2.05 -5.86 -3.90
C ARG A 88 -2.56 -5.10 -5.12
N ILE A 89 -1.93 -3.97 -5.43
CA ILE A 89 -2.25 -3.09 -6.55
C ILE A 89 -0.96 -2.83 -7.29
N GLU A 90 -1.01 -2.91 -8.61
CA GLU A 90 0.09 -2.55 -9.48
C GLU A 90 -0.34 -1.41 -10.41
N MET A 91 0.20 -0.22 -10.19
CA MET A 91 0.08 0.89 -11.12
C MET A 91 0.98 0.63 -12.33
N GLN A 92 0.38 0.44 -13.50
CA GLN A 92 1.12 0.04 -14.69
C GLN A 92 1.73 1.23 -15.43
N LYS A 93 0.91 2.26 -15.67
CA LYS A 93 1.30 3.44 -16.43
C LYS A 93 0.34 4.60 -16.23
N ILE A 94 0.85 5.80 -16.41
CA ILE A 94 0.07 7.00 -16.62
C ILE A 94 -0.01 7.22 -18.13
N LEU A 95 -1.23 7.30 -18.68
CA LEU A 95 -1.50 7.49 -20.10
C LEU A 95 -1.46 8.96 -20.48
N GLY A 96 -1.85 9.82 -19.55
CA GLY A 96 -1.85 11.25 -19.71
C GLY A 96 -2.27 11.97 -18.44
N TYR A 97 -1.92 13.23 -18.34
CA TYR A 97 -2.39 14.10 -17.26
C TYR A 97 -2.57 15.51 -17.81
N TYR A 98 -3.63 16.19 -17.35
CA TYR A 98 -4.03 17.49 -17.87
C TYR A 98 -4.53 18.36 -16.74
N TYR A 99 -4.13 19.63 -16.75
CA TYR A 99 -4.77 20.68 -15.94
C TYR A 99 -5.62 21.54 -16.84
N ARG A 100 -6.88 21.75 -16.48
CA ARG A 100 -7.87 22.45 -17.31
C ARG A 100 -8.59 23.52 -16.51
N ILE A 101 -8.84 24.66 -17.16
CA ILE A 101 -9.68 25.70 -16.62
C ILE A 101 -10.88 25.80 -17.55
N ARG A 102 -12.09 25.80 -16.99
CA ARG A 102 -13.36 25.91 -17.70
C ARG A 102 -14.15 27.09 -17.18
N THR A 103 -14.69 27.84 -18.12
CA THR A 103 -15.62 28.95 -17.83
C THR A 103 -17.01 28.40 -17.57
N PRO A 104 -17.94 29.24 -17.02
CA PRO A 104 -19.35 28.90 -16.92
C PRO A 104 -19.94 28.42 -18.24
N ASN A 105 -20.93 27.55 -18.15
CA ASN A 105 -21.61 26.93 -19.29
C ASN A 105 -20.71 26.04 -20.17
N TYR A 106 -19.60 25.53 -19.63
CA TYR A 106 -18.83 24.49 -20.32
C TYR A 106 -19.62 23.19 -20.37
N CYS A 107 -19.62 22.56 -21.54
CA CYS A 107 -20.28 21.28 -21.74
C CYS A 107 -19.37 20.34 -22.55
N PHE A 108 -18.94 19.26 -21.92
CA PHE A 108 -18.32 18.14 -22.60
C PHE A 108 -19.33 17.00 -22.70
N LYS A 109 -19.65 16.61 -23.94
CA LYS A 109 -20.73 15.65 -24.21
C LYS A 109 -20.44 14.22 -23.81
N GLY A 110 -19.23 13.96 -23.37
CA GLY A 110 -18.81 12.69 -22.78
C GLY A 110 -17.93 11.84 -23.67
N GLU A 111 -17.31 10.89 -23.02
CA GLU A 111 -16.47 9.86 -23.60
C GLU A 111 -16.58 8.54 -22.81
N GLN A 112 -16.08 7.47 -23.42
CA GLN A 112 -15.96 6.17 -22.81
C GLN A 112 -14.62 5.57 -23.21
N HIS A 113 -13.87 5.04 -22.25
CA HIS A 113 -12.55 4.46 -22.49
C HIS A 113 -12.26 3.29 -21.58
N ASN A 114 -11.24 2.47 -21.91
CA ASN A 114 -10.91 1.23 -21.19
C ASN A 114 -9.75 1.40 -20.17
N PHE A 115 -9.63 2.57 -19.57
CA PHE A 115 -8.66 2.87 -18.52
C PHE A 115 -9.33 3.69 -17.43
N PHE A 116 -8.64 3.89 -16.31
CA PHE A 116 -9.13 4.71 -15.21
C PHE A 116 -8.84 6.19 -15.47
N GLU A 117 -9.73 7.04 -14.97
CA GLU A 117 -9.53 8.48 -14.95
C GLU A 117 -9.79 9.03 -13.54
N LEU A 118 -8.81 9.73 -12.98
CA LEU A 118 -8.97 10.51 -11.76
C LEU A 118 -9.21 11.97 -12.16
N THR A 119 -10.33 12.54 -11.73
CA THR A 119 -10.62 13.96 -11.85
C THR A 119 -10.62 14.60 -10.46
N TYR A 120 -9.78 15.62 -10.26
CA TYR A 120 -9.63 16.38 -9.03
C TYR A 120 -9.92 17.83 -9.29
N VAL A 121 -10.91 18.42 -8.60
CA VAL A 121 -11.25 19.84 -8.69
C VAL A 121 -10.33 20.62 -7.76
N ASP A 122 -9.51 21.50 -8.35
CA ASP A 122 -8.60 22.36 -7.59
C ASP A 122 -9.34 23.63 -7.11
N GLU A 123 -10.23 24.19 -7.92
CA GLU A 123 -11.01 25.37 -7.59
C GLU A 123 -12.33 25.37 -8.36
N GLY A 124 -13.41 25.77 -7.70
CA GLY A 124 -14.74 25.89 -8.28
C GLY A 124 -15.57 24.61 -8.20
N GLU A 125 -16.50 24.45 -9.13
CA GLU A 125 -17.42 23.31 -9.14
C GLU A 125 -17.48 22.67 -10.53
N LEU A 126 -17.45 21.32 -10.55
CA LEU A 126 -17.58 20.51 -11.74
C LEU A 126 -18.70 19.50 -11.56
N GLU A 127 -19.65 19.49 -12.50
CA GLU A 127 -20.67 18.45 -12.59
C GLU A 127 -20.23 17.37 -13.57
N THR A 128 -20.52 16.13 -13.26
CA THR A 128 -20.26 14.98 -14.13
C THR A 128 -21.41 13.99 -14.06
N GLU A 129 -21.86 13.51 -15.20
CA GLU A 129 -22.80 12.40 -15.27
C GLU A 129 -22.05 11.15 -15.67
N VAL A 130 -22.19 10.08 -14.87
CA VAL A 130 -21.54 8.80 -15.09
C VAL A 130 -22.62 7.72 -15.19
N ASP A 131 -22.71 7.07 -16.33
CA ASP A 131 -23.72 6.04 -16.61
C ASP A 131 -25.16 6.47 -16.21
N GLY A 132 -25.51 7.75 -16.44
CA GLY A 132 -26.82 8.31 -16.11
C GLY A 132 -26.99 8.80 -14.67
N THR A 133 -25.97 8.74 -13.85
CA THR A 133 -25.97 9.27 -12.47
C THR A 133 -25.18 10.58 -12.41
N LEU A 134 -25.82 11.65 -11.92
CA LEU A 134 -25.20 12.97 -11.78
C LEU A 134 -24.43 13.08 -10.46
N TYR A 135 -23.20 13.58 -10.54
CA TYR A 135 -22.32 13.89 -9.43
C TYR A 135 -21.88 15.35 -9.52
N GLN A 136 -21.66 15.98 -8.36
CA GLN A 136 -21.10 17.32 -8.24
C GLN A 136 -19.82 17.25 -7.42
N LEU A 137 -18.72 17.75 -8.00
CA LEU A 137 -17.43 17.89 -7.34
C LEU A 137 -17.17 19.35 -7.03
N LYS A 138 -16.79 19.64 -5.80
CA LYS A 138 -16.43 20.97 -5.30
C LYS A 138 -14.91 21.08 -5.11
N ASP A 139 -14.49 22.25 -4.63
CA ASP A 139 -13.09 22.53 -4.27
C ASP A 139 -12.45 21.37 -3.50
N LYS A 140 -11.33 20.87 -4.02
CA LYS A 140 -10.49 19.82 -3.42
C LYS A 140 -11.17 18.45 -3.32
N GLU A 141 -12.27 18.27 -4.03
CA GLU A 141 -12.90 16.96 -4.16
C GLU A 141 -12.40 16.24 -5.40
N LEU A 142 -12.45 14.93 -5.38
CA LEU A 142 -12.05 14.10 -6.50
C LEU A 142 -13.00 12.91 -6.70
N MET A 143 -12.98 12.42 -7.93
CA MET A 143 -13.69 11.22 -8.33
C MET A 143 -12.81 10.38 -9.26
N ILE A 144 -13.07 9.07 -9.30
CA ILE A 144 -12.41 8.15 -10.23
C ILE A 144 -13.48 7.50 -11.10
N TYR A 145 -13.30 7.62 -12.41
CA TYR A 145 -14.09 6.90 -13.40
C TYR A 145 -13.40 5.57 -13.72
N GLY A 146 -14.18 4.50 -13.80
CA GLY A 146 -13.70 3.17 -14.13
C GLY A 146 -13.65 2.89 -15.63
N PRO A 147 -12.92 1.86 -16.03
CA PRO A 147 -12.91 1.40 -17.42
C PRO A 147 -14.32 1.07 -17.93
N GLY A 148 -14.65 1.53 -19.10
CA GLY A 148 -15.93 1.27 -19.75
C GLY A 148 -17.09 2.16 -19.31
N GLN A 149 -16.90 3.08 -18.37
CA GLN A 149 -17.95 4.02 -17.96
C GLN A 149 -18.05 5.21 -18.94
N PHE A 150 -19.27 5.48 -19.37
CA PHE A 150 -19.54 6.72 -20.10
C PHE A 150 -19.67 7.88 -19.10
N HIS A 151 -18.92 8.95 -19.31
CA HIS A 151 -18.96 10.13 -18.42
C HIS A 151 -18.87 11.43 -19.20
N THR A 152 -19.50 12.45 -18.64
CA THR A 152 -19.58 13.81 -19.17
C THR A 152 -18.98 14.79 -18.16
N GLN A 153 -18.75 16.04 -18.56
CA GLN A 153 -18.29 17.10 -17.64
C GLN A 153 -18.96 18.42 -17.99
N TYR A 154 -19.47 19.11 -16.97
CA TYR A 154 -20.17 20.39 -17.11
C TYR A 154 -19.72 21.39 -16.05
N THR A 155 -19.87 22.69 -16.37
CA THR A 155 -19.92 23.74 -15.37
C THR A 155 -21.30 24.42 -15.47
N ASP A 156 -21.82 24.88 -14.34
CA ASP A 156 -23.06 25.64 -14.32
C ASP A 156 -22.88 27.03 -14.97
N ASP A 157 -23.90 27.91 -14.86
CA ASP A 157 -23.92 29.26 -15.44
C ASP A 157 -23.13 30.29 -14.62
N SER A 158 -22.69 29.95 -13.42
CA SER A 158 -22.11 30.88 -12.43
C SER A 158 -20.70 30.53 -12.00
N HIS A 159 -20.28 29.25 -12.07
CA HIS A 159 -19.02 28.80 -11.56
C HIS A 159 -18.01 28.41 -12.64
N ASN A 160 -16.77 28.82 -12.43
CA ASN A 160 -15.62 28.24 -13.13
C ASN A 160 -15.24 26.93 -12.50
N ALA A 161 -14.53 26.09 -13.24
CA ALA A 161 -13.85 24.92 -12.69
C ALA A 161 -12.39 24.89 -13.13
N SER A 162 -11.49 24.76 -12.18
CA SER A 162 -10.09 24.42 -12.43
C SER A 162 -9.86 23.00 -11.91
N TYR A 163 -9.49 22.08 -12.78
CA TYR A 163 -9.36 20.67 -12.41
C TYR A 163 -8.22 19.97 -13.12
N MET A 164 -7.72 18.95 -12.46
CA MET A 164 -6.72 18.04 -13.00
C MET A 164 -7.37 16.70 -13.36
N THR A 165 -7.03 16.20 -14.52
CA THR A 165 -7.35 14.84 -14.96
C THR A 165 -6.09 14.02 -15.09
N VAL A 166 -6.08 12.79 -14.56
CA VAL A 166 -5.02 11.81 -14.73
C VAL A 166 -5.61 10.53 -15.29
N LEU A 167 -5.14 10.14 -16.47
CA LEU A 167 -5.52 8.90 -17.15
C LEU A 167 -4.47 7.83 -16.83
N PHE A 168 -4.89 6.68 -16.35
CA PHE A 168 -3.96 5.66 -15.89
C PHE A 168 -4.51 4.24 -16.05
N ASP A 169 -3.59 3.30 -16.01
CA ASP A 169 -3.88 1.88 -16.06
C ASP A 169 -3.28 1.21 -14.83
N MET A 170 -4.11 0.43 -14.15
CA MET A 170 -3.72 -0.33 -12.98
C MET A 170 -4.41 -1.68 -12.99
N ARG A 171 -3.81 -2.66 -12.34
CA ARG A 171 -4.40 -3.98 -12.20
C ARG A 171 -4.30 -4.49 -10.78
N ASN A 172 -5.20 -5.37 -10.48
CA ASN A 172 -5.17 -6.20 -9.29
C ASN A 172 -4.45 -7.48 -9.53
N LEU A 173 -3.95 -7.99 -8.44
CA LEU A 173 -3.28 -9.28 -8.46
C LEU A 173 -4.28 -10.43 -8.26
N THR A 174 -5.49 -10.17 -7.74
CA THR A 174 -6.53 -11.18 -7.60
C THR A 174 -7.90 -10.71 -8.10
N PRO A 175 -8.69 -11.59 -8.77
CA PRO A 175 -10.03 -11.24 -9.26
C PRO A 175 -11.03 -10.89 -8.15
N VAL A 176 -10.90 -11.51 -6.97
CA VAL A 176 -11.81 -11.27 -5.82
C VAL A 176 -11.62 -9.87 -5.24
N GLU A 177 -10.39 -9.39 -5.23
CA GLU A 177 -10.10 -8.02 -4.77
C GLU A 177 -10.58 -6.97 -5.77
N GLN A 178 -10.76 -7.32 -7.02
CA GLN A 178 -11.19 -6.39 -8.07
C GLN A 178 -12.60 -5.86 -7.83
N GLU A 179 -13.55 -6.69 -7.44
CA GLU A 179 -14.91 -6.24 -7.13
C GLU A 179 -14.92 -5.32 -5.91
N VAL A 180 -14.22 -5.71 -4.84
CA VAL A 180 -14.23 -4.99 -3.56
C VAL A 180 -13.71 -3.55 -3.69
N TRP A 181 -12.66 -3.31 -4.44
CA TRP A 181 -12.14 -1.95 -4.57
C TRP A 181 -12.67 -1.19 -5.80
N TYR A 182 -13.21 -1.88 -6.76
CA TYR A 182 -14.02 -1.21 -7.77
C TYR A 182 -15.15 -0.45 -7.06
N ASP A 183 -15.92 -1.12 -6.18
CA ASP A 183 -16.97 -0.50 -5.37
C ASP A 183 -16.44 0.57 -4.37
N ALA A 184 -15.21 0.42 -3.92
CA ALA A 184 -14.59 1.36 -2.98
C ALA A 184 -14.08 2.66 -3.64
N LEU A 185 -13.70 2.61 -4.92
CA LEU A 185 -13.11 3.76 -5.64
C LEU A 185 -14.03 4.40 -6.65
N ILE A 186 -14.85 3.62 -7.35
CA ILE A 186 -15.63 4.07 -8.49
C ILE A 186 -16.98 4.62 -8.04
N ASN A 187 -17.56 5.56 -8.81
CA ASN A 187 -18.86 6.16 -8.55
C ASN A 187 -18.99 6.81 -7.16
N ARG A 188 -17.91 7.43 -6.70
CA ARG A 188 -17.84 8.06 -5.38
C ARG A 188 -17.11 9.38 -5.47
N VAL A 189 -17.68 10.41 -4.84
CA VAL A 189 -16.99 11.67 -4.57
C VAL A 189 -16.20 11.53 -3.28
N PHE A 190 -14.90 11.77 -3.36
CA PHE A 190 -14.01 11.84 -2.21
C PHE A 190 -13.85 13.30 -1.80
N HIS A 191 -14.21 13.58 -0.56
CA HIS A 191 -14.11 14.92 0.00
C HIS A 191 -12.66 15.27 0.36
N TYR A 192 -12.45 16.56 0.68
CA TYR A 192 -11.14 17.08 1.04
C TYR A 192 -10.45 16.22 2.11
N ASP A 193 -9.22 15.82 1.80
CA ASP A 193 -8.26 15.21 2.72
C ASP A 193 -6.91 15.89 2.56
N GLN A 194 -6.32 16.36 3.65
CA GLN A 194 -5.08 17.14 3.65
C GLN A 194 -3.92 16.34 3.03
N LYS A 195 -3.81 15.04 3.34
CA LYS A 195 -2.74 14.20 2.85
C LYS A 195 -2.86 13.94 1.36
N ILE A 196 -4.06 13.60 0.89
CA ILE A 196 -4.34 13.40 -0.54
C ILE A 196 -4.10 14.69 -1.32
N ASN A 197 -4.56 15.84 -0.82
CA ASN A 197 -4.31 17.14 -1.43
C ASN A 197 -2.79 17.45 -1.53
N SER A 198 -2.01 17.14 -0.50
CA SER A 198 -0.56 17.30 -0.52
C SER A 198 0.11 16.40 -1.56
N LEU A 199 -0.35 15.16 -1.73
CA LEU A 199 0.14 14.23 -2.75
C LEU A 199 -0.20 14.69 -4.17
N ILE A 200 -1.41 15.21 -4.38
CA ILE A 200 -1.82 15.78 -5.67
C ILE A 200 -0.94 16.99 -6.02
N LYS A 201 -0.69 17.90 -5.07
CA LYS A 201 0.24 19.02 -5.28
C LYS A 201 1.67 18.56 -5.56
N ALA A 202 2.13 17.49 -4.91
CA ALA A 202 3.43 16.89 -5.19
C ALA A 202 3.47 16.29 -6.61
N PHE A 203 2.41 15.59 -7.04
CA PHE A 203 2.26 15.06 -8.39
C PHE A 203 2.34 16.17 -9.45
N VAL A 204 1.57 17.25 -9.28
CA VAL A 204 1.59 18.39 -10.20
C VAL A 204 2.97 19.05 -10.25
N ARG A 205 3.61 19.26 -9.11
CA ARG A 205 4.98 19.81 -9.06
C ARG A 205 5.97 18.91 -9.77
N GLU A 206 5.91 17.59 -9.51
CA GLU A 206 6.81 16.62 -10.14
C GLU A 206 6.66 16.60 -11.65
N SER A 207 5.42 16.69 -12.16
CA SER A 207 5.12 16.65 -13.59
C SER A 207 5.78 17.76 -14.42
N THR A 208 6.34 18.78 -13.78
CA THR A 208 7.00 19.94 -14.42
C THR A 208 8.51 19.95 -14.24
N THR A 209 9.10 19.02 -13.47
CA THR A 209 10.53 19.09 -13.11
C THR A 209 11.47 18.73 -14.26
N GLY A 210 11.09 17.78 -15.12
CA GLY A 210 11.95 17.23 -16.16
C GLY A 210 13.19 16.49 -15.64
N ILE A 211 13.25 16.18 -14.33
CA ILE A 211 14.37 15.51 -13.69
C ILE A 211 14.34 14.01 -14.01
N PRO A 212 15.49 13.32 -14.16
CA PRO A 212 15.52 11.87 -14.31
C PRO A 212 14.67 11.15 -13.24
N TYR A 213 13.95 10.09 -13.63
CA TYR A 213 13.03 9.33 -12.80
C TYR A 213 11.71 10.04 -12.41
N MET A 214 11.41 11.23 -12.94
CA MET A 214 10.15 11.95 -12.77
C MET A 214 8.95 11.01 -12.97
N ASN A 215 8.90 10.26 -14.08
CA ASN A 215 7.79 9.35 -14.38
C ASN A 215 7.61 8.26 -13.30
N SER A 216 8.70 7.73 -12.77
CA SER A 216 8.64 6.74 -11.69
C SER A 216 8.09 7.33 -10.40
N LEU A 217 8.51 8.56 -10.04
CA LEU A 217 8.00 9.23 -8.86
C LEU A 217 6.52 9.59 -9.02
N MET A 218 6.09 10.04 -10.20
CA MET A 218 4.68 10.29 -10.50
C MET A 218 3.82 9.03 -10.34
N LEU A 219 4.30 7.86 -10.81
CA LEU A 219 3.63 6.57 -10.60
C LEU A 219 3.53 6.23 -9.11
N CYS A 220 4.59 6.43 -8.33
CA CYS A 220 4.57 6.21 -6.89
C CYS A 220 3.56 7.13 -6.18
N LEU A 221 3.53 8.42 -6.52
CA LEU A 221 2.59 9.40 -5.95
C LEU A 221 1.14 9.03 -6.27
N LEU A 222 0.84 8.68 -7.53
CA LEU A 222 -0.50 8.23 -7.92
C LEU A 222 -0.88 6.93 -7.19
N THR A 223 0.06 5.98 -7.06
CA THR A 223 -0.16 4.74 -6.30
C THR A 223 -0.51 5.04 -4.84
N GLU A 224 0.22 5.96 -4.20
CA GLU A 224 -0.06 6.35 -2.81
C GLU A 224 -1.45 7.02 -2.69
N ILE A 225 -1.82 7.89 -3.61
CA ILE A 225 -3.17 8.50 -3.64
C ILE A 225 -4.24 7.41 -3.66
N ILE A 226 -4.16 6.46 -4.60
CA ILE A 226 -5.13 5.37 -4.74
C ILE A 226 -5.21 4.50 -3.48
N ILE A 227 -4.05 4.12 -2.93
CA ILE A 227 -4.00 3.30 -1.69
C ILE A 227 -4.66 4.03 -0.52
N ARG A 228 -4.43 5.34 -0.37
CA ARG A 228 -5.03 6.12 0.71
C ARG A 228 -6.53 6.30 0.56
N LEU A 229 -7.03 6.47 -0.65
CA LEU A 229 -8.47 6.48 -0.92
C LEU A 229 -9.12 5.16 -0.49
N LEU A 230 -8.50 4.04 -0.83
CA LEU A 230 -8.94 2.71 -0.40
C LEU A 230 -8.89 2.58 1.13
N GLN A 231 -7.78 2.93 1.77
CA GLN A 231 -7.65 2.87 3.23
C GLN A 231 -8.70 3.73 3.94
N GLY A 232 -8.97 4.95 3.45
CA GLY A 232 -10.01 5.83 3.97
C GLY A 232 -11.41 5.21 3.89
N THR A 233 -11.69 4.46 2.84
CA THR A 233 -12.97 3.75 2.68
C THR A 233 -13.15 2.63 3.72
N TYR A 234 -12.07 1.88 4.02
CA TYR A 234 -12.10 0.82 5.03
C TYR A 234 -12.07 1.34 6.47
N ALA A 235 -11.50 2.52 6.70
CA ALA A 235 -11.45 3.14 8.03
C ALA A 235 -12.79 3.77 8.48
N SER A 236 -13.79 3.84 7.60
CA SER A 236 -15.13 4.32 7.95
C SER A 236 -15.80 3.37 8.96
N PRO A 237 -16.52 3.89 10.00
CA PRO A 237 -17.02 3.09 11.13
C PRO A 237 -17.95 1.93 10.79
N MET A 238 -18.47 1.87 9.58
CA MET A 238 -19.35 0.78 9.13
C MET A 238 -18.62 -0.54 8.82
N ASN A 239 -17.29 -0.52 8.67
CA ASN A 239 -16.51 -1.70 8.24
C ASN A 239 -15.39 -2.10 9.20
N GLN A 240 -15.37 -1.59 10.43
CA GLN A 240 -14.38 -2.07 11.41
C GLN A 240 -14.83 -3.44 11.93
N PRO A 241 -14.04 -4.52 11.73
CA PRO A 241 -14.20 -5.70 12.55
C PRO A 241 -14.01 -5.29 14.01
N SER A 242 -14.82 -5.82 14.90
CA SER A 242 -14.91 -5.48 16.32
C SER A 242 -13.65 -5.78 17.19
N ASN A 243 -12.52 -6.00 16.57
CA ASN A 243 -11.23 -6.10 17.23
C ASN A 243 -10.50 -4.75 17.10
N SER A 244 -10.86 -3.81 17.99
CA SER A 244 -10.03 -2.65 18.25
C SER A 244 -8.71 -3.12 18.86
N VAL A 245 -7.68 -3.21 18.03
CA VAL A 245 -6.32 -3.15 18.56
C VAL A 245 -6.25 -1.82 19.28
N HIS A 246 -6.10 -1.86 20.60
CA HIS A 246 -5.86 -0.66 21.39
C HIS A 246 -4.65 0.05 20.80
N LYS A 247 -4.88 1.19 20.15
CA LYS A 247 -3.80 2.09 19.76
C LYS A 247 -3.02 2.35 21.05
N SER A 248 -1.76 2.01 21.10
CA SER A 248 -0.97 2.20 22.32
C SER A 248 -0.86 3.71 22.58
N ALA A 249 -0.75 4.12 23.82
CA ALA A 249 -0.53 5.53 24.16
C ALA A 249 0.74 6.09 23.46
N MET A 250 1.64 5.20 23.08
CA MET A 250 2.85 5.52 22.31
C MET A 250 2.51 5.88 20.84
N ASP A 251 1.58 5.16 20.21
CA ASP A 251 1.16 5.45 18.83
C ASP A 251 0.43 6.79 18.74
N GLU A 252 -0.42 7.10 19.75
CA GLU A 252 -1.07 8.40 19.84
C GLU A 252 -0.08 9.55 20.07
N LEU A 253 0.97 9.31 20.86
CA LEU A 253 2.04 10.27 21.07
C LEU A 253 2.84 10.52 19.78
N PHE A 254 3.18 9.46 19.04
CA PHE A 254 3.85 9.55 17.75
C PHE A 254 3.02 10.34 16.73
N ASP A 255 1.74 10.04 16.60
CA ASP A 255 0.85 10.77 15.69
C ASP A 255 0.80 12.27 16.03
N ARG A 256 0.76 12.61 17.32
CA ARG A 256 0.79 14.02 17.79
C ARG A 256 2.12 14.71 17.53
N ILE A 257 3.24 14.01 17.68
CA ILE A 257 4.57 14.57 17.38
C ILE A 257 4.71 14.82 15.88
N ILE A 258 4.28 13.90 15.04
CA ILE A 258 4.33 14.06 13.58
C ILE A 258 3.44 15.23 13.16
N ALA A 259 2.21 15.31 13.66
CA ALA A 259 1.30 16.41 13.37
C ALA A 259 1.91 17.77 13.79
N TYR A 260 2.52 17.83 14.99
CA TYR A 260 3.20 19.04 15.46
C TYR A 260 4.38 19.45 14.57
N ILE A 261 5.18 18.49 14.12
CA ILE A 261 6.31 18.76 13.20
C ILE A 261 5.78 19.27 11.86
N ASP A 262 4.76 18.63 11.28
CA ASP A 262 4.18 19.02 10.00
C ASP A 262 3.58 20.43 10.04
N GLU A 263 2.96 20.80 11.17
CA GLU A 263 2.38 22.13 11.36
C GLU A 263 3.42 23.24 11.58
N ASN A 264 4.58 22.90 12.14
CA ASN A 264 5.56 23.89 12.62
C ASN A 264 6.89 23.89 11.85
N ILE A 265 7.09 22.95 10.92
CA ILE A 265 8.37 22.79 10.18
C ILE A 265 8.77 24.04 9.36
N TYR A 266 7.83 24.91 9.06
CA TYR A 266 8.06 26.16 8.31
C TYR A 266 8.08 27.41 9.19
N LEU A 267 7.94 27.29 10.51
CA LEU A 267 8.07 28.43 11.42
C LEU A 267 9.56 28.65 11.71
N PRO A 268 10.06 29.90 11.70
CA PRO A 268 11.42 30.20 12.13
C PRO A 268 11.56 29.84 13.62
N LEU A 269 12.68 29.19 13.96
CA LEU A 269 13.05 28.87 15.34
C LEU A 269 13.31 30.16 16.13
#